data_bda36e4df11b7613d12fba9a723a6aca
#
_entry.id   bda36e4df11b7613d12fba9a723a6aca
#
_cell.length_a   1.000
_cell.length_b   1.000
_cell.length_c   1.000
_cell.angle_alpha   90.00
_cell.angle_beta   90.00
_cell.angle_gamma   90.00
#
_symmetry.space_group_name_H-M   'P 1'
#
loop_
_entity.id
_entity.type
_entity.pdbx_description
1 polymer ?
#
loop_
_entity_poly.entity_id
_entity_poly.type
_entity_poly.pdbx_seq_one_letter_code
_entity_poly.pdbx_strand_id
1 'polypeptide(L)'
;MKHRHMSVLCLIMLALTLTGCGSNDFRTDGMEEVRVSESDGFSSFQEDDIVTFDEPEAIQVFEDMLRNAEQQPGIVNMATPEYDVEVNYQGEKVDRYYVWLGDLGMPTSIMDVTDTHTVYLVPADMTNRLIELLEAD
;
A
#
# COMPACT_ATOMS: atom_id res chain seq x y z
N MET A 1 -63.23 26.78 3.77
CA MET A 1 -61.93 27.07 3.14
C MET A 1 -60.83 26.72 4.10
N LYS A 2 -60.32 25.59 3.98
CA LYS A 2 -59.22 25.14 4.83
C LYS A 2 -58.01 24.85 3.95
N HIS A 3 -57.08 25.75 4.00
CA HIS A 3 -55.80 25.54 3.39
C HIS A 3 -55.00 24.55 4.26
N ARG A 4 -54.98 23.31 3.85
CA ARG A 4 -54.10 22.34 4.45
C ARG A 4 -52.72 22.54 3.83
N HIS A 5 -51.91 23.25 4.57
CA HIS A 5 -50.49 23.27 4.30
C HIS A 5 -49.93 21.90 4.59
N MET A 6 -49.81 21.13 3.56
CA MET A 6 -49.08 19.87 3.61
C MET A 6 -47.60 20.22 3.61
N SER A 7 -47.07 20.36 4.81
CA SER A 7 -45.64 20.45 5.00
C SER A 7 -45.01 19.12 4.53
N VAL A 8 -44.54 19.15 3.31
CA VAL A 8 -43.66 18.11 2.84
C VAL A 8 -42.35 18.29 3.59
N LEU A 9 -42.25 17.56 4.67
CA LEU A 9 -41.01 17.40 5.40
C LEU A 9 -40.09 16.58 4.52
N CYS A 10 -39.30 17.30 3.74
CA CYS A 10 -38.23 16.70 2.94
C CYS A 10 -37.17 16.19 3.91
N LEU A 11 -37.34 14.95 4.32
CA LEU A 11 -36.33 14.22 5.10
C LEU A 11 -35.12 13.96 4.18
N ILE A 12 -34.24 14.94 4.13
CA ILE A 12 -32.93 14.77 3.53
C ILE A 12 -32.20 13.83 4.47
N MET A 13 -32.27 12.54 4.16
CA MET A 13 -31.33 11.58 4.69
C MET A 13 -29.96 11.93 4.10
N LEU A 14 -29.24 12.75 4.85
CA LEU A 14 -27.84 12.95 4.66
C LEU A 14 -27.15 11.62 5.01
N ALA A 15 -27.03 10.76 4.02
CA ALA A 15 -26.20 9.58 4.12
C ALA A 15 -24.76 10.07 4.31
N LEU A 16 -24.35 10.18 5.58
CA LEU A 16 -22.92 10.26 5.90
C LEU A 16 -22.31 8.93 5.49
N THR A 17 -21.82 8.89 4.28
CA THR A 17 -20.85 7.87 3.89
C THR A 17 -19.58 8.18 4.66
N LEU A 18 -19.42 7.57 5.80
CA LEU A 18 -18.13 7.45 6.46
C LEU A 18 -17.25 6.59 5.54
N THR A 19 -16.69 7.21 4.53
CA THR A 19 -15.54 6.64 3.86
C THR A 19 -14.39 6.76 4.84
N GLY A 20 -14.24 5.76 5.67
CA GLY A 20 -13.04 5.57 6.47
C GLY A 20 -11.92 5.19 5.53
N CYS A 21 -11.46 6.14 4.73
CA CYS A 21 -10.25 5.99 3.96
C CYS A 21 -9.06 6.27 4.85
N GLY A 22 -8.37 5.23 5.28
CA GLY A 22 -6.95 5.34 5.55
C GLY A 22 -6.24 5.57 4.22
N SER A 23 -6.44 6.75 3.61
CA SER A 23 -5.77 7.08 2.36
C SER A 23 -4.28 7.30 2.62
N ASN A 24 -3.46 6.83 1.70
CA ASN A 24 -2.04 7.15 1.65
C ASN A 24 -1.76 8.04 0.43
N ASP A 25 -0.61 8.71 0.46
CA ASP A 25 -0.13 9.57 -0.62
C ASP A 25 0.96 8.89 -1.46
N PHE A 26 1.00 7.55 -1.45
CA PHE A 26 1.99 6.81 -2.23
C PHE A 26 1.80 7.03 -3.73
N ARG A 27 2.92 7.29 -4.40
CA ARG A 27 2.92 7.39 -5.86
C ARG A 27 2.72 6.02 -6.47
N THR A 28 1.77 5.90 -7.39
CA THR A 28 1.52 4.68 -8.16
C THR A 28 1.62 4.89 -9.67
N ASP A 29 1.49 6.13 -10.14
CA ASP A 29 1.53 6.45 -11.56
C ASP A 29 2.97 6.51 -12.09
N GLY A 30 3.17 5.97 -13.28
CA GLY A 30 4.46 6.01 -13.97
C GLY A 30 5.51 5.04 -13.42
N MET A 31 5.08 4.01 -12.71
CA MET A 31 5.96 2.94 -12.25
C MET A 31 6.50 2.15 -13.43
N GLU A 32 7.82 2.03 -13.54
CA GLU A 32 8.50 1.36 -14.65
C GLU A 32 9.16 0.06 -14.23
N GLU A 33 9.72 0.04 -13.04
CA GLU A 33 10.50 -1.09 -12.54
C GLU A 33 10.38 -1.17 -11.03
N VAL A 34 10.32 -2.37 -10.50
CA VAL A 34 10.39 -2.64 -9.07
C VAL A 34 11.53 -3.61 -8.81
N ARG A 35 12.40 -3.25 -7.87
CA ARG A 35 13.52 -4.07 -7.43
C ARG A 35 13.27 -4.52 -6.00
N VAL A 36 13.38 -5.81 -5.77
CA VAL A 36 13.14 -6.42 -4.45
C VAL A 36 14.40 -7.17 -4.04
N SER A 37 14.85 -6.94 -2.81
CA SER A 37 15.91 -7.72 -2.19
C SER A 37 15.54 -8.14 -0.78
N GLU A 38 16.17 -9.17 -0.25
CA GLU A 38 16.07 -9.45 1.18
C GLU A 38 16.65 -8.28 1.98
N SER A 39 15.99 -7.90 3.07
CA SER A 39 16.43 -6.77 3.88
C SER A 39 17.50 -7.18 4.89
N ASP A 40 18.49 -6.32 5.06
CA ASP A 40 19.50 -6.41 6.13
C ASP A 40 19.18 -5.43 7.28
N GLY A 41 17.91 -5.12 7.47
CA GLY A 41 17.42 -4.23 8.50
C GLY A 41 17.12 -2.82 8.01
N PHE A 42 17.06 -1.87 8.93
CA PHE A 42 16.76 -0.46 8.63
C PHE A 42 18.00 0.28 8.13
N SER A 43 18.63 -0.23 7.10
CA SER A 43 19.84 0.30 6.51
C SER A 43 19.64 0.72 5.06
N SER A 44 20.72 0.90 4.30
CA SER A 44 20.65 1.16 2.87
C SER A 44 20.10 -0.06 2.11
N PHE A 45 19.45 0.21 0.99
CA PHE A 45 18.99 -0.83 0.08
C PHE A 45 20.12 -1.79 -0.27
N GLN A 46 19.85 -3.09 -0.15
CA GLN A 46 20.81 -4.13 -0.49
C GLN A 46 20.92 -4.27 -2.01
N GLU A 47 22.14 -4.23 -2.50
CA GLU A 47 22.44 -4.37 -3.94
C GLU A 47 22.70 -5.83 -4.35
N ASP A 48 22.68 -6.74 -3.38
CA ASP A 48 22.88 -8.17 -3.60
C ASP A 48 21.54 -8.89 -3.75
N ASP A 49 21.50 -9.94 -4.56
CA ASP A 49 20.35 -10.81 -4.76
C ASP A 49 19.04 -10.08 -5.10
N ILE A 50 19.13 -9.10 -6.00
CA ILE A 50 17.98 -8.31 -6.43
C ILE A 50 17.17 -9.09 -7.46
N VAL A 51 15.87 -9.19 -7.22
CA VAL A 51 14.86 -9.57 -8.21
C VAL A 51 14.25 -8.32 -8.81
N THR A 52 14.25 -8.21 -10.12
CA THR A 52 13.72 -7.05 -10.84
C THR A 52 12.45 -7.42 -11.58
N PHE A 53 11.41 -6.62 -11.38
CA PHE A 53 10.10 -6.74 -12.03
C PHE A 53 9.86 -5.53 -12.92
N ASP A 54 9.69 -5.76 -14.21
CA ASP A 54 9.39 -4.74 -15.21
C ASP A 54 8.21 -5.13 -16.14
N GLU A 55 7.71 -6.35 -15.97
CA GLU A 55 6.55 -6.82 -16.72
C GLU A 55 5.26 -6.12 -16.22
N PRO A 56 4.34 -5.74 -17.13
CA PRO A 56 3.13 -4.99 -16.76
C PRO A 56 2.29 -5.65 -15.66
N GLU A 57 2.17 -6.97 -15.68
CA GLU A 57 1.39 -7.74 -14.69
C GLU A 57 2.03 -7.67 -13.30
N ALA A 58 3.36 -7.75 -13.22
CA ALA A 58 4.09 -7.62 -11.97
C ALA A 58 4.02 -6.20 -11.42
N ILE A 59 4.22 -5.20 -12.26
CA ILE A 59 4.07 -3.78 -11.90
C ILE A 59 2.68 -3.51 -11.33
N GLN A 60 1.63 -4.07 -11.93
CA GLN A 60 0.26 -3.92 -11.44
C GLN A 60 0.07 -4.44 -10.01
N VAL A 61 0.75 -5.53 -9.63
CA VAL A 61 0.71 -6.06 -8.26
C VAL A 61 1.26 -5.04 -7.27
N PHE A 62 2.40 -4.42 -7.57
CA PHE A 62 3.01 -3.40 -6.71
C PHE A 62 2.20 -2.10 -6.67
N GLU A 63 1.64 -1.68 -7.79
CA GLU A 63 0.73 -0.53 -7.84
C GLU A 63 -0.49 -0.77 -6.94
N ASP A 64 -1.12 -1.94 -7.03
CA ASP A 64 -2.27 -2.30 -6.22
C ASP A 64 -1.90 -2.41 -4.73
N MET A 65 -0.72 -2.94 -4.41
CA MET A 65 -0.20 -2.97 -3.06
C MET A 65 -0.13 -1.55 -2.46
N LEU A 66 0.51 -0.63 -3.15
CA LEU A 66 0.65 0.75 -2.68
C LEU A 66 -0.70 1.48 -2.63
N ARG A 67 -1.55 1.28 -3.63
CA ARG A 67 -2.87 1.92 -3.70
C ARG A 67 -3.81 1.47 -2.58
N ASN A 68 -3.72 0.23 -2.16
CA ASN A 68 -4.60 -0.35 -1.13
C ASN A 68 -3.98 -0.37 0.27
N ALA A 69 -2.81 0.22 0.45
CA ALA A 69 -2.18 0.32 1.75
C ALA A 69 -2.92 1.33 2.65
N GLU A 70 -3.27 0.91 3.85
CA GLU A 70 -4.01 1.72 4.82
C GLU A 70 -3.12 2.10 6.00
N GLN A 71 -3.03 3.39 6.28
CA GLN A 71 -2.25 3.90 7.41
C GLN A 71 -2.79 3.36 8.74
N GLN A 72 -1.90 2.87 9.57
CA GLN A 72 -2.22 2.43 10.92
C GLN A 72 -2.02 3.55 11.94
N PRO A 73 -2.88 3.64 12.95
CA PRO A 73 -2.73 4.67 13.99
C PRO A 73 -1.57 4.33 14.93
N GLY A 74 -0.92 5.39 15.43
CA GLY A 74 0.12 5.29 16.45
C GLY A 74 1.50 4.97 15.89
N ILE A 75 2.46 4.89 16.80
CA ILE A 75 3.85 4.49 16.53
C ILE A 75 3.96 3.00 16.79
N VAL A 76 4.40 2.25 15.79
CA VAL A 76 4.57 0.80 15.88
C VAL A 76 6.06 0.47 15.97
N ASN A 77 6.41 -0.39 16.93
CA ASN A 77 7.74 -0.95 17.01
C ASN A 77 7.80 -2.22 16.15
N MET A 78 8.44 -2.10 14.99
CA MET A 78 8.53 -3.17 14.00
C MET A 78 9.83 -3.98 14.19
N ALA A 79 9.73 -5.29 13.96
CA ALA A 79 10.89 -6.15 13.81
C ALA A 79 11.69 -5.77 12.54
N THR A 80 12.84 -6.39 12.34
CA THR A 80 13.61 -6.25 11.09
C THR A 80 12.73 -6.55 9.87
N PRO A 81 12.73 -5.69 8.83
CA PRO A 81 12.01 -5.96 7.59
C PRO A 81 12.47 -7.25 6.92
N GLU A 82 11.58 -7.90 6.19
CA GLU A 82 11.93 -9.07 5.39
C GLU A 82 12.51 -8.66 4.03
N TYR A 83 11.92 -7.63 3.42
CA TYR A 83 12.31 -7.16 2.09
C TYR A 83 12.50 -5.66 2.06
N ASP A 84 13.43 -5.25 1.20
CA ASP A 84 13.57 -3.90 0.72
C ASP A 84 12.98 -3.82 -0.70
N VAL A 85 12.09 -2.88 -0.92
CA VAL A 85 11.45 -2.66 -2.22
C VAL A 85 11.80 -1.28 -2.73
N GLU A 86 12.42 -1.24 -3.90
CA GLU A 86 12.73 0.01 -4.59
C GLU A 86 11.85 0.12 -5.83
N VAL A 87 11.13 1.22 -5.95
CA VAL A 87 10.26 1.50 -7.08
C VAL A 87 10.86 2.63 -7.91
N ASN A 88 11.12 2.35 -9.17
CA ASN A 88 11.62 3.30 -10.15
C ASN A 88 10.48 3.80 -11.03
N TYR A 89 10.35 5.12 -11.13
CA TYR A 89 9.31 5.79 -11.90
C TYR A 89 9.90 6.54 -13.09
N GLN A 90 9.04 6.91 -14.02
CA GLN A 90 9.39 7.82 -15.10
C GLN A 90 10.01 9.11 -14.56
N GLY A 91 11.07 9.61 -15.23
CA GLY A 91 11.75 10.83 -14.83
C GLY A 91 12.73 10.65 -13.67
N GLU A 92 13.31 9.47 -13.52
CA GLU A 92 14.36 9.15 -12.54
C GLU A 92 13.95 9.34 -11.07
N LYS A 93 12.66 9.24 -10.79
CA LYS A 93 12.14 9.26 -9.42
C LYS A 93 12.18 7.86 -8.82
N VAL A 94 12.59 7.77 -7.56
CA VAL A 94 12.75 6.51 -6.83
C VAL A 94 12.10 6.64 -5.47
N ASP A 95 11.25 5.68 -5.13
CA ASP A 95 10.72 5.51 -3.78
C ASP A 95 11.17 4.16 -3.23
N ARG A 96 11.36 4.05 -1.92
CA ARG A 96 11.78 2.83 -1.23
C ARG A 96 10.88 2.52 -0.05
N TYR A 97 10.65 1.22 0.14
CA TYR A 97 9.81 0.72 1.20
C TYR A 97 10.47 -0.46 1.91
N TYR A 98 10.28 -0.50 3.22
CA TYR A 98 10.46 -1.72 4.00
C TYR A 98 9.18 -2.54 3.95
N VAL A 99 9.31 -3.84 3.77
CA VAL A 99 8.16 -4.74 3.63
C VAL A 99 8.29 -5.93 4.57
N TRP A 100 7.22 -6.18 5.30
CA TRP A 100 7.00 -7.40 6.09
C TRP A 100 5.89 -8.18 5.41
N LEU A 101 6.30 -9.16 4.61
CA LEU A 101 5.36 -9.99 3.86
C LEU A 101 4.63 -10.92 4.83
N GLY A 102 3.30 -10.83 4.86
CA GLY A 102 2.49 -11.74 5.66
C GLY A 102 2.46 -13.15 5.05
N ASP A 103 2.01 -14.11 5.85
CA ASP A 103 1.66 -15.44 5.35
C ASP A 103 0.38 -15.39 4.50
N LEU A 104 0.09 -16.46 3.77
CA LEU A 104 -1.16 -16.59 3.02
C LEU A 104 -2.38 -16.28 3.89
N GLY A 105 -3.22 -15.37 3.42
CA GLY A 105 -4.42 -14.93 4.15
C GLY A 105 -4.16 -13.91 5.26
N MET A 106 -2.93 -13.41 5.40
CA MET A 106 -2.55 -12.39 6.37
C MET A 106 -2.18 -11.07 5.68
N PRO A 107 -2.36 -9.92 6.35
CA PRO A 107 -1.92 -8.64 5.80
C PRO A 107 -0.40 -8.56 5.65
N THR A 108 0.05 -7.77 4.67
CA THR A 108 1.43 -7.32 4.54
C THR A 108 1.57 -5.95 5.18
N SER A 109 2.68 -5.71 5.87
CA SER A 109 3.00 -4.38 6.41
C SER A 109 4.04 -3.71 5.52
N ILE A 110 3.87 -2.41 5.27
CA ILE A 110 4.84 -1.60 4.55
C ILE A 110 5.14 -0.30 5.29
N MET A 111 6.32 0.23 5.05
CA MET A 111 6.80 1.47 5.65
C MET A 111 7.64 2.21 4.62
N ASP A 112 7.39 3.49 4.43
CA ASP A 112 8.26 4.34 3.63
C ASP A 112 9.59 4.53 4.37
N VAL A 113 10.72 4.35 3.69
CA VAL A 113 12.03 4.50 4.32
C VAL A 113 12.32 5.92 4.81
N THR A 114 11.59 6.91 4.28
CA THR A 114 11.69 8.30 4.70
C THR A 114 10.80 8.65 5.90
N ASP A 115 9.87 7.76 6.28
CA ASP A 115 8.99 7.91 7.44
C ASP A 115 8.83 6.58 8.18
N THR A 116 9.80 6.29 9.03
CA THR A 116 9.86 5.04 9.80
C THR A 116 8.97 5.06 11.06
N HIS A 117 8.10 6.05 11.20
CA HIS A 117 7.13 6.15 12.30
C HIS A 117 5.73 5.74 11.88
N THR A 118 5.48 5.59 10.58
CA THR A 118 4.17 5.27 10.03
C THR A 118 4.18 3.92 9.34
N VAL A 119 3.29 3.02 9.76
CA VAL A 119 3.08 1.70 9.16
C VAL A 119 1.76 1.69 8.40
N TYR A 120 1.76 1.02 7.27
CA TYR A 120 0.58 0.79 6.45
C TYR A 120 0.32 -0.71 6.35
N LEU A 121 -0.95 -1.11 6.39
CA LEU A 121 -1.36 -2.49 6.14
C LEU A 121 -1.94 -2.65 4.74
N VAL A 122 -1.50 -3.68 4.07
CA VAL A 122 -1.98 -4.10 2.77
C VAL A 122 -2.91 -5.30 2.96
N PRO A 123 -4.10 -5.34 2.34
CA PRO A 123 -5.06 -6.44 2.52
C PRO A 123 -4.49 -7.82 2.16
N ALA A 124 -5.01 -8.85 2.82
CA ALA A 124 -4.54 -10.23 2.69
C ALA A 124 -4.61 -10.79 1.25
N ASP A 125 -5.58 -10.37 0.44
CA ASP A 125 -5.67 -10.76 -0.97
C ASP A 125 -4.49 -10.21 -1.80
N MET A 126 -3.98 -9.03 -1.47
CA MET A 126 -2.77 -8.47 -2.07
C MET A 126 -1.53 -9.23 -1.60
N THR A 127 -1.48 -9.63 -0.32
CA THR A 127 -0.40 -10.47 0.21
C THR A 127 -0.27 -11.76 -0.59
N ASN A 128 -1.38 -12.42 -0.88
CA ASN A 128 -1.39 -13.65 -1.65
C ASN A 128 -0.80 -13.45 -3.06
N ARG A 129 -1.14 -12.34 -3.71
CA ARG A 129 -0.58 -11.97 -5.02
C ARG A 129 0.92 -11.69 -4.96
N LEU A 130 1.38 -11.02 -3.90
CA LEU A 130 2.81 -10.76 -3.69
C LEU A 130 3.59 -12.06 -3.47
N ILE A 131 3.06 -12.98 -2.68
CA ILE A 131 3.68 -14.29 -2.46
C ILE A 131 3.82 -15.04 -3.79
N GLU A 132 2.75 -15.12 -4.58
CA GLU A 132 2.78 -15.77 -5.89
C GLU A 132 3.85 -15.15 -6.81
N LEU A 133 3.97 -13.83 -6.79
CA LEU A 133 4.94 -13.11 -7.61
C LEU A 133 6.39 -13.38 -7.15
N LEU A 134 6.64 -13.32 -5.85
CA LEU A 134 7.99 -13.48 -5.29
C LEU A 134 8.48 -14.94 -5.27
N GLU A 135 7.57 -15.92 -5.21
CA GLU A 135 7.92 -17.34 -5.25
C GLU A 135 8.05 -17.91 -6.68
N ALA A 136 7.64 -17.16 -7.69
CA ALA A 136 7.70 -17.59 -9.09
C ALA A 136 9.09 -17.41 -9.73
N ASP A 137 10.04 -16.72 -9.07
CA ASP A 137 11.39 -16.44 -9.54
C ASP A 137 12.47 -17.31 -8.90
#